data_6608240b94dbf36c0366fe856e59a55e
#
_entry.id   6608240b94dbf36c0366fe856e59a55e
#
_cell.length_a   1.000
_cell.length_b   1.000
_cell.length_c   1.000
_cell.angle_alpha   90.00
_cell.angle_beta   90.00
_cell.angle_gamma   90.00
#
_symmetry.space_group_name_H-M   'P 1'
#
loop_
_entity.id
_entity.type
_entity.pdbx_description
1 polymer ?
#
loop_
_entity_poly.entity_id
_entity_poly.type
_entity_poly.pdbx_seq_one_letter_code
_entity_poly.pdbx_strand_id
1 'polypeptide(L)'
;MTGFLSSCNNVLDIEDLENYNPELVWNDANLANAYMANLYPMFGNWNTGADFTSQQLAGITFYGDRITISNGDYKNWNYSRIRLINQALVDVNSGTLSSTVKENISGQALFMRAYTYFDMVKYHGGVPYITVPQNKDTDDLFVARNSTKECFDLIIKDLDEAMAKLPARI
;
A
#
# COMPACT_ATOMS: atom_id res chain seq x y z
N MET A 1 -7.78 50.33 -38.72
CA MET A 1 -6.84 49.99 -37.60
C MET A 1 -7.35 48.73 -36.94
N THR A 2 -6.90 47.54 -37.40
CA THR A 2 -7.33 46.22 -36.95
C THR A 2 -6.28 45.73 -35.95
N GLY A 3 -6.67 45.69 -34.67
CA GLY A 3 -5.82 45.17 -33.60
C GLY A 3 -5.87 43.63 -33.59
N PHE A 4 -4.71 43.01 -33.75
CA PHE A 4 -4.53 41.57 -33.52
C PHE A 4 -4.47 41.29 -32.02
N LEU A 5 -5.47 40.64 -31.48
CA LEU A 5 -5.42 40.07 -30.14
C LEU A 5 -4.67 38.72 -30.22
N SER A 6 -3.41 38.74 -29.87
CA SER A 6 -2.60 37.53 -29.65
C SER A 6 -3.02 36.94 -28.29
N SER A 7 -3.80 35.85 -28.31
CA SER A 7 -4.13 35.04 -27.12
C SER A 7 -2.97 34.09 -26.86
N CYS A 8 -2.37 34.17 -25.66
CA CYS A 8 -1.41 33.17 -25.20
C CYS A 8 -2.15 31.88 -24.83
N ASN A 9 -2.07 30.86 -25.67
CA ASN A 9 -2.79 29.58 -25.48
C ASN A 9 -2.13 28.65 -24.44
N ASN A 10 -0.96 28.95 -23.89
CA ASN A 10 -0.20 28.03 -23.02
C ASN A 10 -0.24 28.38 -21.54
N VAL A 11 -1.06 29.34 -21.08
CA VAL A 11 -1.13 29.72 -19.66
C VAL A 11 -1.95 28.72 -18.83
N LEU A 12 -2.71 27.83 -19.47
CA LEU A 12 -3.58 26.86 -18.81
C LEU A 12 -3.03 25.42 -18.82
N ASP A 13 -1.95 25.14 -19.54
CA ASP A 13 -1.24 23.87 -19.50
C ASP A 13 -0.23 23.87 -18.33
N ILE A 14 -0.75 24.00 -17.11
CA ILE A 14 0.04 23.74 -15.91
C ILE A 14 0.05 22.24 -15.72
N GLU A 15 1.20 21.60 -15.92
CA GLU A 15 1.40 20.22 -15.46
C GLU A 15 1.13 20.18 -13.96
N ASP A 16 0.20 19.34 -13.56
CA ASP A 16 -0.15 19.15 -12.16
C ASP A 16 1.00 18.41 -11.45
N LEU A 17 1.93 19.16 -10.91
CA LEU A 17 3.12 18.66 -10.20
C LEU A 17 2.78 18.10 -8.81
N GLU A 18 1.56 18.32 -8.33
CA GLU A 18 1.12 17.85 -7.01
C GLU A 18 0.43 16.48 -7.06
N ASN A 19 0.03 16.02 -8.25
CA ASN A 19 -0.61 14.72 -8.41
C ASN A 19 0.36 13.65 -8.88
N TYR A 20 0.13 12.43 -8.39
CA TYR A 20 0.83 11.25 -8.84
C TYR A 20 0.66 11.06 -10.35
N ASN A 21 1.77 11.18 -11.08
CA ASN A 21 1.83 10.89 -12.51
C ASN A 21 2.57 9.55 -12.73
N PRO A 22 1.85 8.46 -13.06
CA PRO A 22 2.46 7.14 -13.25
C PRO A 22 3.54 7.15 -14.34
N GLU A 23 3.34 7.89 -15.42
CA GLU A 23 4.30 7.93 -16.54
C GLU A 23 5.66 8.50 -16.10
N LEU A 24 5.67 9.51 -15.24
CA LEU A 24 6.91 10.06 -14.72
C LEU A 24 7.57 9.12 -13.71
N VAL A 25 6.80 8.58 -12.78
CA VAL A 25 7.31 7.75 -11.68
C VAL A 25 7.94 6.46 -12.20
N TRP A 26 7.26 5.75 -13.10
CA TRP A 26 7.70 4.41 -13.53
C TRP A 26 8.64 4.39 -14.72
N ASN A 27 9.08 5.57 -15.15
CA ASN A 27 10.14 5.75 -16.16
C ASN A 27 11.45 6.27 -15.55
N ASP A 28 11.47 6.66 -14.27
CA ASP A 28 12.65 7.10 -13.52
C ASP A 28 12.86 6.25 -12.26
N ALA A 29 14.02 5.60 -12.15
CA ALA A 29 14.34 4.72 -11.03
C ALA A 29 14.37 5.44 -9.67
N ASN A 30 14.77 6.72 -9.65
CA ASN A 30 14.81 7.50 -8.40
C ASN A 30 13.39 7.84 -7.94
N LEU A 31 12.51 8.23 -8.88
CA LEU A 31 11.10 8.49 -8.56
C LEU A 31 10.37 7.23 -8.12
N ALA A 32 10.61 6.10 -8.79
CA ALA A 32 10.04 4.81 -8.41
C ALA A 32 10.51 4.37 -7.01
N ASN A 33 11.79 4.52 -6.69
CA ASN A 33 12.31 4.25 -5.35
C ASN A 33 11.75 5.23 -4.30
N ALA A 34 11.59 6.50 -4.65
CA ALA A 34 10.97 7.49 -3.76
C ALA A 34 9.49 7.16 -3.48
N TYR A 35 8.75 6.67 -4.49
CA TYR A 35 7.39 6.15 -4.30
C TYR A 35 7.36 5.01 -3.28
N MET A 36 8.25 4.02 -3.44
CA MET A 36 8.36 2.94 -2.47
C MET A 36 8.75 3.42 -1.08
N ALA A 37 9.69 4.38 -0.99
CA ALA A 37 10.10 4.97 0.28
C ALA A 37 8.93 5.65 1.02
N ASN A 38 7.98 6.24 0.31
CA ASN A 38 6.77 6.84 0.89
C ASN A 38 5.77 5.79 1.45
N LEU A 39 5.88 4.53 1.06
CA LEU A 39 5.05 3.46 1.62
C LEU A 39 5.59 2.94 2.96
N TYR A 40 6.91 3.02 3.22
CA TYR A 40 7.52 2.50 4.44
C TYR A 40 6.97 3.13 5.74
N PRO A 41 6.74 4.44 5.86
CA PRO A 41 6.17 5.03 7.07
C PRO A 41 4.79 4.49 7.45
N MET A 42 4.07 3.92 6.46
CA MET A 42 2.75 3.32 6.72
C MET A 42 2.84 2.03 7.55
N PHE A 43 4.02 1.44 7.71
CA PHE A 43 4.24 0.22 8.51
C PHE A 43 4.41 0.51 10.01
N GLY A 44 4.28 1.77 10.40
CA GLY A 44 4.34 2.20 11.78
C GLY A 44 5.76 2.33 12.33
N ASN A 45 5.84 2.96 13.47
CA ASN A 45 7.09 3.09 14.21
C ASN A 45 7.29 1.82 15.05
N TRP A 46 8.24 1.00 14.70
CA TRP A 46 8.65 -0.18 15.49
C TRP A 46 9.09 0.18 16.90
N ASN A 47 9.34 1.47 17.16
CA ASN A 47 9.85 2.03 18.41
C ASN A 47 8.82 2.78 19.24
N THR A 48 7.54 2.66 18.99
CA THR A 48 6.57 3.50 19.73
C THR A 48 6.48 3.15 21.21
N GLY A 49 7.10 2.07 21.67
CA GLY A 49 7.06 1.71 23.10
C GLY A 49 5.63 1.61 23.67
N ALA A 50 4.65 1.82 22.84
CA ALA A 50 3.24 1.69 23.16
C ALA A 50 2.91 0.22 23.22
N ASP A 51 3.38 -0.44 24.26
CA ASP A 51 2.86 -1.73 24.64
C ASP A 51 1.47 -1.52 25.24
N PHE A 52 0.46 -1.60 24.40
CA PHE A 52 -0.94 -1.53 24.84
C PHE A 52 -1.34 -2.67 25.77
N THR A 53 -0.45 -3.61 26.02
CA THR A 53 -0.64 -4.70 26.98
C THR A 53 -0.06 -4.38 28.35
N SER A 54 0.76 -3.32 28.49
CA SER A 54 1.31 -2.92 29.77
C SER A 54 0.29 -2.17 30.62
N GLN A 55 0.33 -2.40 31.92
CA GLN A 55 -0.55 -1.76 32.88
C GLN A 55 -0.49 -0.22 32.84
N GLN A 56 0.62 0.35 32.40
CA GLN A 56 0.84 1.79 32.35
C GLN A 56 0.28 2.44 31.08
N LEU A 57 0.16 1.68 30.00
CA LEU A 57 -0.17 2.21 28.68
C LEU A 57 -1.48 1.64 28.09
N ALA A 58 -2.00 0.56 28.69
CA ALA A 58 -3.16 -0.15 28.17
C ALA A 58 -4.49 0.59 28.39
N GLY A 59 -4.50 1.66 29.17
CA GLY A 59 -5.71 2.45 29.42
C GLY A 59 -6.92 1.56 29.77
N ILE A 60 -8.00 1.76 29.04
CA ILE A 60 -9.29 1.09 29.23
C ILE A 60 -9.19 -0.45 29.10
N THR A 61 -8.35 -0.94 28.22
CA THR A 61 -8.24 -2.39 27.93
C THR A 61 -7.72 -3.18 29.12
N PHE A 62 -6.79 -2.61 29.87
CA PHE A 62 -6.18 -3.28 31.03
C PHE A 62 -7.11 -3.34 32.25
N TYR A 63 -7.95 -2.32 32.43
CA TYR A 63 -8.88 -2.25 33.57
C TYR A 63 -10.15 -3.10 33.39
N GLY A 64 -10.16 -3.99 32.38
CA GLY A 64 -11.24 -4.92 32.16
C GLY A 64 -12.44 -4.33 31.44
N ASP A 65 -12.31 -3.14 30.89
CA ASP A 65 -13.31 -2.60 30.00
C ASP A 65 -13.43 -3.47 28.75
N ARG A 66 -14.65 -3.82 28.44
CA ARG A 66 -14.95 -4.74 27.37
C ARG A 66 -14.65 -4.09 26.01
N ILE A 67 -13.73 -4.64 25.23
CA ILE A 67 -13.56 -4.26 23.84
C ILE A 67 -14.80 -4.66 23.07
N THR A 68 -15.46 -3.69 22.47
CA THR A 68 -16.66 -3.89 21.65
C THR A 68 -16.41 -3.37 20.24
N ILE A 69 -17.32 -3.65 19.31
CA ILE A 69 -17.27 -3.11 17.94
C ILE A 69 -17.23 -1.57 17.93
N SER A 70 -17.81 -0.93 18.93
CA SER A 70 -17.88 0.54 19.01
C SER A 70 -16.69 1.20 19.68
N ASN A 71 -15.98 0.50 20.58
CA ASN A 71 -14.86 1.04 21.35
C ASN A 71 -13.55 0.28 21.17
N GLY A 72 -13.51 -0.75 20.31
CA GLY A 72 -12.31 -1.49 20.01
C GLY A 72 -11.32 -0.67 19.19
N ASP A 73 -10.11 -0.48 19.70
CA ASP A 73 -9.05 0.29 19.02
C ASP A 73 -8.38 -0.48 17.86
N TYR A 74 -8.67 -1.77 17.73
CA TYR A 74 -8.08 -2.61 16.67
C TYR A 74 -8.82 -2.47 15.32
N LYS A 75 -9.01 -1.24 14.88
CA LYS A 75 -9.57 -0.93 13.53
C LYS A 75 -8.51 -1.00 12.45
N ASN A 76 -7.74 -2.06 12.42
CA ASN A 76 -6.61 -2.20 11.50
C ASN A 76 -7.05 -2.71 10.12
N TRP A 77 -7.92 -1.95 9.45
CA TRP A 77 -8.39 -2.24 8.10
C TRP A 77 -7.58 -1.46 7.07
N ASN A 78 -6.38 -1.94 6.76
CA ASN A 78 -5.38 -1.23 5.95
C ASN A 78 -5.59 -1.35 4.43
N TYR A 79 -6.84 -1.36 3.95
CA TYR A 79 -7.11 -1.51 2.51
C TYR A 79 -6.65 -0.33 1.66
N SER A 80 -6.58 0.88 2.21
CA SER A 80 -5.96 2.02 1.51
C SER A 80 -4.49 1.75 1.18
N ARG A 81 -3.74 1.16 2.13
CA ARG A 81 -2.35 0.73 1.93
C ARG A 81 -2.26 -0.39 0.90
N ILE A 82 -3.11 -1.41 1.00
CA ILE A 82 -3.19 -2.50 0.02
C ILE A 82 -3.44 -1.97 -1.39
N ARG A 83 -4.33 -0.98 -1.53
CA ARG A 83 -4.60 -0.35 -2.82
C ARG A 83 -3.35 0.29 -3.43
N LEU A 84 -2.60 1.08 -2.63
CA LEU A 84 -1.36 1.73 -3.10
C LEU A 84 -0.29 0.71 -3.50
N ILE A 85 -0.13 -0.36 -2.72
CA ILE A 85 0.80 -1.44 -3.02
C ILE A 85 0.40 -2.17 -4.30
N ASN A 86 -0.89 -2.51 -4.46
CA ASN A 86 -1.38 -3.16 -5.67
C ASN A 86 -1.22 -2.26 -6.90
N GLN A 87 -1.42 -0.94 -6.75
CA GLN A 87 -1.19 0.02 -7.81
C GLN A 87 0.29 0.01 -8.23
N ALA A 88 1.23 0.04 -7.28
CA ALA A 88 2.65 -0.06 -7.58
C ALA A 88 3.01 -1.35 -8.35
N LEU A 89 2.41 -2.49 -7.96
CA LEU A 89 2.64 -3.78 -8.63
C LEU A 89 2.14 -3.80 -10.10
N VAL A 90 1.09 -3.05 -10.39
CA VAL A 90 0.58 -2.90 -11.76
C VAL A 90 1.47 -1.93 -12.54
N ASP A 91 1.70 -0.75 -11.99
CA ASP A 91 2.32 0.36 -12.71
C ASP A 91 3.81 0.14 -12.98
N VAL A 92 4.54 -0.55 -12.09
CA VAL A 92 5.96 -0.85 -12.29
C VAL A 92 6.20 -1.64 -13.58
N ASN A 93 5.23 -2.43 -14.02
CA ASN A 93 5.34 -3.21 -15.25
C ASN A 93 5.06 -2.39 -16.51
N SER A 94 4.32 -1.30 -16.41
CA SER A 94 3.98 -0.42 -17.53
C SER A 94 5.10 0.52 -17.94
N GLY A 95 6.03 0.84 -17.01
CA GLY A 95 7.14 1.76 -17.24
C GLY A 95 8.32 1.15 -17.97
N THR A 96 9.34 1.98 -18.29
CA THR A 96 10.56 1.64 -19.03
C THR A 96 11.75 1.30 -18.14
N LEU A 97 11.53 1.12 -16.83
CA LEU A 97 12.58 0.74 -15.88
C LEU A 97 13.28 -0.56 -16.28
N SER A 98 14.54 -0.71 -15.92
CA SER A 98 15.28 -1.97 -16.13
C SER A 98 14.63 -3.13 -15.37
N SER A 99 14.79 -4.36 -15.87
CA SER A 99 14.25 -5.57 -15.22
C SER A 99 14.67 -5.68 -13.76
N THR A 100 15.94 -5.43 -13.46
CA THR A 100 16.46 -5.47 -12.09
C THR A 100 15.75 -4.48 -11.15
N VAL A 101 15.49 -3.26 -11.61
CA VAL A 101 14.77 -2.26 -10.82
C VAL A 101 13.30 -2.68 -10.62
N LYS A 102 12.65 -3.15 -11.70
CA LYS A 102 11.27 -3.66 -11.63
C LYS A 102 11.14 -4.83 -10.66
N GLU A 103 12.06 -5.79 -10.71
CA GLU A 103 12.07 -6.92 -9.79
C GLU A 103 12.26 -6.49 -8.34
N ASN A 104 13.21 -5.60 -8.08
CA ASN A 104 13.44 -5.08 -6.73
C ASN A 104 12.21 -4.37 -6.16
N ILE A 105 11.60 -3.46 -6.94
CA ILE A 105 10.38 -2.75 -6.53
C ILE A 105 9.21 -3.72 -6.32
N SER A 106 9.01 -4.66 -7.25
CA SER A 106 7.96 -5.68 -7.12
C SER A 106 8.16 -6.55 -5.88
N GLY A 107 9.41 -6.94 -5.60
CA GLY A 107 9.75 -7.72 -4.40
C GLY A 107 9.43 -6.96 -3.11
N GLN A 108 9.80 -5.67 -3.04
CA GLN A 108 9.45 -4.81 -1.90
C GLN A 108 7.92 -4.68 -1.75
N ALA A 109 7.21 -4.43 -2.84
CA ALA A 109 5.76 -4.28 -2.83
C ALA A 109 5.04 -5.56 -2.38
N LEU A 110 5.48 -6.73 -2.86
CA LEU A 110 4.95 -8.04 -2.44
C LEU A 110 5.19 -8.29 -0.95
N PHE A 111 6.40 -8.01 -0.45
CA PHE A 111 6.70 -8.09 0.98
C PHE A 111 5.77 -7.18 1.80
N MET A 112 5.61 -5.94 1.37
CA MET A 112 4.74 -4.97 2.04
C MET A 112 3.27 -5.43 2.05
N ARG A 113 2.78 -6.04 0.97
CA ARG A 113 1.44 -6.60 0.89
C ARG A 113 1.27 -7.76 1.86
N ALA A 114 2.18 -8.71 1.84
CA ALA A 114 2.18 -9.83 2.75
C ALA A 114 2.18 -9.40 4.22
N TYR A 115 3.04 -8.46 4.59
CA TYR A 115 3.09 -7.91 5.94
C TYR A 115 1.79 -7.21 6.34
N THR A 116 1.21 -6.41 5.45
CA THR A 116 -0.05 -5.70 5.72
C THR A 116 -1.20 -6.68 5.94
N TYR A 117 -1.30 -7.74 5.13
CA TYR A 117 -2.30 -8.78 5.33
C TYR A 117 -2.04 -9.60 6.58
N PHE A 118 -0.79 -9.97 6.88
CA PHE A 118 -0.46 -10.64 8.13
C PHE A 118 -0.91 -9.82 9.34
N ASP A 119 -0.67 -8.51 9.31
CA ASP A 119 -1.07 -7.61 10.40
C ASP A 119 -2.60 -7.54 10.56
N MET A 120 -3.37 -7.57 9.48
CA MET A 120 -4.83 -7.64 9.56
C MET A 120 -5.32 -9.02 10.02
N VAL A 121 -4.77 -10.11 9.48
CA VAL A 121 -5.24 -11.48 9.72
C VAL A 121 -5.00 -11.90 11.17
N LYS A 122 -3.91 -11.49 11.80
CA LYS A 122 -3.62 -11.83 13.20
C LYS A 122 -4.67 -11.30 14.18
N TYR A 123 -5.38 -10.22 13.83
CA TYR A 123 -6.44 -9.64 14.68
C TYR A 123 -7.86 -10.02 14.24
N HIS A 124 -8.08 -10.14 12.93
CA HIS A 124 -9.43 -10.27 12.38
C HIS A 124 -9.75 -11.68 11.87
N GLY A 125 -8.76 -12.59 11.85
CA GLY A 125 -8.90 -13.87 11.16
C GLY A 125 -8.91 -13.68 9.64
N GLY A 126 -9.70 -14.46 8.90
CA GLY A 126 -9.81 -14.28 7.45
C GLY A 126 -10.33 -12.91 7.06
N VAL A 127 -9.81 -12.35 5.98
CA VAL A 127 -10.19 -11.04 5.42
C VAL A 127 -10.32 -11.13 3.90
N PRO A 128 -11.02 -10.22 3.21
CA PRO A 128 -10.96 -10.14 1.75
C PRO A 128 -9.52 -9.93 1.28
N TYR A 129 -8.96 -10.87 0.51
CA TYR A 129 -7.58 -10.78 0.01
C TYR A 129 -7.59 -10.22 -1.41
N ILE A 130 -7.30 -8.93 -1.55
CA ILE A 130 -7.36 -8.17 -2.79
C ILE A 130 -5.95 -7.99 -3.35
N THR A 131 -5.71 -8.48 -4.56
CA THR A 131 -4.38 -8.50 -5.20
C THR A 131 -4.24 -7.50 -6.34
N VAL A 132 -5.31 -6.82 -6.70
CA VAL A 132 -5.35 -5.81 -7.77
C VAL A 132 -5.99 -4.52 -7.26
N PRO A 133 -5.64 -3.35 -7.81
CA PRO A 133 -6.33 -2.12 -7.49
C PRO A 133 -7.77 -2.19 -8.01
N GLN A 134 -8.75 -2.04 -7.11
CA GLN A 134 -10.16 -2.07 -7.47
C GLN A 134 -10.62 -0.70 -8.01
N ASN A 135 -11.46 -0.72 -9.03
CA ASN A 135 -12.14 0.46 -9.56
C ASN A 135 -13.54 0.57 -8.94
N LYS A 136 -13.81 1.68 -8.25
CA LYS A 136 -15.08 1.92 -7.56
C LYS A 136 -16.31 1.97 -8.49
N ASP A 137 -16.10 2.24 -9.79
CA ASP A 137 -17.19 2.45 -10.76
C ASP A 137 -17.52 1.18 -11.56
N THR A 138 -16.60 0.20 -11.62
CA THR A 138 -16.73 -1.00 -12.46
C THR A 138 -16.66 -2.30 -11.69
N ASP A 139 -16.00 -2.33 -10.52
CA ASP A 139 -15.75 -3.57 -9.79
C ASP A 139 -16.75 -3.79 -8.66
N ASP A 140 -17.04 -5.05 -8.36
CA ASP A 140 -17.77 -5.40 -7.15
C ASP A 140 -16.84 -5.20 -5.93
N LEU A 141 -17.19 -4.21 -5.11
CA LEU A 141 -16.43 -3.89 -3.89
C LEU A 141 -16.86 -4.75 -2.70
N PHE A 142 -17.96 -5.51 -2.79
CA PHE A 142 -18.45 -6.38 -1.74
C PHE A 142 -17.82 -7.77 -1.79
N VAL A 143 -16.48 -7.79 -1.73
CA VAL A 143 -15.70 -9.03 -1.78
C VAL A 143 -15.89 -9.83 -0.49
N ALA A 144 -16.24 -11.11 -0.62
CA ALA A 144 -16.36 -12.01 0.51
C ALA A 144 -15.00 -12.22 1.21
N ARG A 145 -15.03 -12.51 2.52
CA ARG A 145 -13.82 -12.82 3.28
C ARG A 145 -13.25 -14.18 2.86
N ASN A 146 -11.97 -14.23 2.64
CA ASN A 146 -11.23 -15.49 2.57
C ASN A 146 -11.15 -16.14 3.96
N SER A 147 -11.00 -17.43 4.02
CA SER A 147 -10.68 -18.11 5.27
C SER A 147 -9.29 -17.68 5.79
N THR A 148 -9.06 -17.85 7.08
CA THR A 148 -7.75 -17.59 7.69
C THR A 148 -6.65 -18.40 7.00
N LYS A 149 -6.94 -19.66 6.68
CA LYS A 149 -5.98 -20.53 5.97
C LYS A 149 -5.63 -19.99 4.60
N GLU A 150 -6.63 -19.63 3.79
CA GLU A 150 -6.40 -19.06 2.46
C GLU A 150 -5.60 -17.76 2.53
N CYS A 151 -5.88 -16.91 3.51
CA CYS A 151 -5.09 -15.68 3.72
C CYS A 151 -3.62 -16.01 3.99
N PHE A 152 -3.32 -16.98 4.86
CA PHE A 152 -1.94 -17.39 5.12
C PHE A 152 -1.27 -18.01 3.90
N ASP A 153 -1.98 -18.83 3.13
CA ASP A 153 -1.46 -19.42 1.88
C ASP A 153 -1.06 -18.31 0.89
N LEU A 154 -1.87 -17.24 0.77
CA LEU A 154 -1.61 -16.10 -0.10
C LEU A 154 -0.48 -15.19 0.45
N ILE A 155 -0.39 -15.01 1.76
CA ILE A 155 0.71 -14.29 2.42
C ILE A 155 2.04 -15.00 2.14
N ILE A 156 2.08 -16.34 2.31
CA ILE A 156 3.29 -17.13 2.05
C ILE A 156 3.68 -17.03 0.57
N LYS A 157 2.71 -17.11 -0.33
CA LYS A 157 2.94 -16.94 -1.76
C LYS A 157 3.58 -15.58 -2.09
N ASP A 158 3.04 -14.50 -1.54
CA ASP A 158 3.61 -13.16 -1.73
C ASP A 158 5.05 -13.05 -1.18
N LEU A 159 5.32 -13.70 -0.04
CA LEU A 159 6.68 -13.72 0.54
C LEU A 159 7.66 -14.54 -0.31
N ASP A 160 7.25 -15.70 -0.82
CA ASP A 160 8.09 -16.53 -1.70
C ASP A 160 8.43 -15.79 -2.99
N GLU A 161 7.44 -15.12 -3.59
CA GLU A 161 7.65 -14.30 -4.78
C GLU A 161 8.54 -13.07 -4.47
N ALA A 162 8.39 -12.45 -3.30
CA ALA A 162 9.25 -11.35 -2.86
C ALA A 162 10.70 -11.81 -2.71
N MET A 163 10.94 -12.96 -2.05
CA MET A 163 12.28 -13.52 -1.87
C MET A 163 12.97 -13.84 -3.20
N ALA A 164 12.21 -14.31 -4.20
CA ALA A 164 12.75 -14.62 -5.52
C ALA A 164 13.20 -13.36 -6.28
N LYS A 165 12.63 -12.20 -5.97
CA LYS A 165 12.86 -10.92 -6.66
C LYS A 165 13.87 -10.01 -5.94
N LEU A 166 13.95 -10.12 -4.63
CA LEU A 166 14.84 -9.29 -3.83
C LEU A 166 16.27 -9.84 -3.85
N PRO A 167 17.31 -8.97 -3.77
CA PRO A 167 18.68 -9.42 -3.67
C PRO A 167 18.90 -10.23 -2.40
N ALA A 168 19.70 -11.30 -2.49
CA ALA A 168 19.98 -12.22 -1.38
C ALA A 168 20.72 -11.55 -0.21
N ARG A 169 21.29 -10.37 -0.42
CA ARG A 169 22.01 -9.58 0.59
C ARG A 169 22.04 -8.12 0.19
N ILE A 170 21.88 -7.25 1.16
CA ILE A 170 22.16 -5.82 1.07
C ILE A 170 23.61 -5.57 1.50
#